data_8f3d559e559db5b97d677892c64cbeb1
#
_entry.id   8f3d559e559db5b97d677892c64cbeb1
#
_cell.length_a   1.000
_cell.length_b   1.000
_cell.length_c   1.000
_cell.angle_alpha   90.00
_cell.angle_beta   90.00
_cell.angle_gamma   90.00
#
_symmetry.space_group_name_H-M   'P 1'
#
loop_
_entity.id
_entity.type
_entity.pdbx_description
1 polymer ?
#
loop_
_entity_poly.entity_id
_entity_poly.type
_entity_poly.pdbx_seq_one_letter_code
_entity_poly.pdbx_strand_id
1 'polypeptide(L)'
;MDAPAESEFLKLLIIGIGLLLLVGGALVLFVVTYQKRLLQQQLRLREAEAEYQQQLLAAVIEAQEHERERIGRDLHDGIGATLATTRLLMGRLETNSQATADAEESGLFGMVNELMGTAVHDVRSISHSLFPAVLSRYGLAEALQHLVDVSNETGALDVELEVDYPQPLPLAQELALYRICQELIHNALKHAKGATRLDVLLRQRGPVLTLVVEDDGCGLPPAQGPAGQALIKGAGLRSIDVRVQMLHARLRQESEPGQGLRTLVEVQTPAG
;
A
#
# COMPACT_ATOMS: atom_id res chain seq x y z
N MET A 1 40.44 -37.71 -75.73
CA MET A 1 39.70 -38.68 -74.91
C MET A 1 39.81 -38.26 -73.46
N ASP A 2 39.20 -37.11 -73.02
CA ASP A 2 39.24 -36.61 -71.56
C ASP A 2 37.91 -36.05 -71.07
N ALA A 3 36.80 -36.21 -71.77
CA ALA A 3 35.49 -35.68 -71.40
C ALA A 3 34.77 -36.39 -70.20
N PRO A 4 35.00 -37.67 -69.85
CA PRO A 4 34.30 -38.30 -68.70
C PRO A 4 34.88 -37.92 -67.34
N ALA A 5 36.18 -37.61 -67.25
CA ALA A 5 36.81 -37.31 -65.98
C ALA A 5 36.39 -35.87 -65.40
N GLU A 6 36.22 -34.91 -66.31
CA GLU A 6 35.76 -33.57 -65.92
C GLU A 6 34.30 -33.55 -65.41
N SER A 7 33.44 -34.37 -66.02
CA SER A 7 32.03 -34.47 -65.57
C SER A 7 31.86 -35.12 -64.18
N GLU A 8 32.70 -36.14 -63.89
CA GLU A 8 32.71 -36.77 -62.55
C GLU A 8 33.29 -35.86 -61.49
N PHE A 9 34.32 -35.11 -61.79
CA PHE A 9 34.87 -34.11 -60.89
C PHE A 9 33.83 -33.01 -60.54
N LEU A 10 33.11 -32.50 -61.55
CA LEU A 10 32.07 -31.49 -61.36
C LEU A 10 30.92 -31.98 -60.48
N LYS A 11 30.50 -33.25 -60.68
CA LYS A 11 29.47 -33.87 -59.81
C LYS A 11 29.93 -33.98 -58.37
N LEU A 12 31.13 -34.46 -58.12
CA LEU A 12 31.69 -34.50 -56.73
C LEU A 12 31.83 -33.15 -56.09
N LEU A 13 32.21 -32.12 -56.83
CA LEU A 13 32.31 -30.77 -56.37
C LEU A 13 30.94 -30.22 -55.96
N ILE A 14 29.89 -30.42 -56.77
CA ILE A 14 28.53 -30.00 -56.50
C ILE A 14 27.97 -30.72 -55.24
N ILE A 15 28.20 -32.03 -55.11
CA ILE A 15 27.82 -32.80 -53.93
C ILE A 15 28.53 -32.27 -52.66
N GLY A 16 29.83 -32.03 -52.78
CA GLY A 16 30.61 -31.44 -51.62
C GLY A 16 30.12 -30.08 -51.17
N ILE A 17 29.83 -29.20 -52.14
CA ILE A 17 29.25 -27.87 -51.82
C ILE A 17 27.85 -28.04 -51.21
N GLY A 18 27.01 -28.90 -51.74
CA GLY A 18 25.68 -29.19 -51.21
C GLY A 18 25.71 -29.71 -49.75
N LEU A 19 26.64 -30.63 -49.48
CA LEU A 19 26.84 -31.17 -48.12
C LEU A 19 27.31 -30.08 -47.17
N LEU A 20 28.23 -29.22 -47.60
CA LEU A 20 28.75 -28.11 -46.77
C LEU A 20 27.67 -27.09 -46.45
N LEU A 21 26.82 -26.75 -47.42
CA LEU A 21 25.65 -25.87 -47.20
C LEU A 21 24.62 -26.50 -46.25
N LEU A 22 24.38 -27.79 -46.35
CA LEU A 22 23.46 -28.53 -45.49
C LEU A 22 23.97 -28.52 -44.02
N VAL A 23 25.24 -28.83 -43.81
CA VAL A 23 25.87 -28.79 -42.47
C VAL A 23 25.86 -27.37 -41.91
N GLY A 24 26.21 -26.36 -42.75
CA GLY A 24 26.14 -24.96 -42.36
C GLY A 24 24.72 -24.52 -41.95
N GLY A 25 23.71 -24.91 -42.75
CA GLY A 25 22.31 -24.65 -42.47
C GLY A 25 21.83 -25.31 -41.16
N ALA A 26 22.22 -26.60 -40.96
CA ALA A 26 21.91 -27.31 -39.73
C ALA A 26 22.57 -26.68 -38.51
N LEU A 27 23.81 -26.22 -38.62
CA LEU A 27 24.51 -25.50 -37.53
C LEU A 27 23.81 -24.20 -37.18
N VAL A 28 23.44 -23.39 -38.17
CA VAL A 28 22.72 -22.13 -37.97
C VAL A 28 21.38 -22.41 -37.29
N LEU A 29 20.62 -23.37 -37.75
CA LEU A 29 19.34 -23.77 -37.15
C LEU A 29 19.53 -24.23 -35.70
N PHE A 30 20.56 -25.02 -35.43
CA PHE A 30 20.91 -25.47 -34.08
C PHE A 30 21.22 -24.27 -33.17
N VAL A 31 22.07 -23.33 -33.61
CA VAL A 31 22.43 -22.13 -32.82
C VAL A 31 21.20 -21.28 -32.56
N VAL A 32 20.36 -21.01 -33.55
CA VAL A 32 19.13 -20.22 -33.41
C VAL A 32 18.15 -20.89 -32.44
N THR A 33 17.94 -22.18 -32.54
CA THR A 33 17.04 -22.91 -31.62
C THR A 33 17.60 -22.98 -30.20
N TYR A 34 18.91 -23.14 -30.07
CA TYR A 34 19.59 -23.13 -28.78
C TYR A 34 19.47 -21.73 -28.09
N GLN A 35 19.75 -20.67 -28.84
CA GLN A 35 19.60 -19.29 -28.32
C GLN A 35 18.15 -18.97 -27.89
N LYS A 36 17.17 -19.38 -28.70
CA LYS A 36 15.75 -19.22 -28.34
C LYS A 36 15.40 -19.96 -27.05
N ARG A 37 15.87 -21.20 -26.89
CA ARG A 37 15.66 -21.98 -25.65
C ARG A 37 16.31 -21.30 -24.44
N LEU A 38 17.53 -20.79 -24.55
CA LEU A 38 18.24 -20.11 -23.51
C LEU A 38 17.50 -18.85 -23.09
N LEU A 39 17.06 -18.04 -24.07
CA LEU A 39 16.29 -16.81 -23.79
C LEU A 39 14.95 -17.11 -23.09
N GLN A 40 14.26 -18.15 -23.54
CA GLN A 40 13.02 -18.60 -22.90
C GLN A 40 13.23 -19.05 -21.45
N GLN A 41 14.34 -19.75 -21.16
CA GLN A 41 14.68 -20.13 -19.80
C GLN A 41 14.98 -18.90 -18.93
N GLN A 42 15.73 -17.93 -19.46
CA GLN A 42 16.01 -16.69 -18.74
C GLN A 42 14.74 -15.88 -18.45
N LEU A 43 13.81 -15.80 -19.40
CA LEU A 43 12.52 -15.13 -19.18
C LEU A 43 11.71 -15.82 -18.08
N ARG A 44 11.58 -17.15 -18.13
CA ARG A 44 10.86 -17.91 -17.09
C ARG A 44 11.48 -17.76 -15.71
N LEU A 45 12.83 -17.73 -15.62
CA LEU A 45 13.50 -17.49 -14.32
C LEU A 45 13.19 -16.09 -13.80
N ARG A 46 13.23 -15.06 -14.63
CA ARG A 46 12.89 -13.70 -14.23
C ARG A 46 11.42 -13.55 -13.81
N GLU A 47 10.51 -14.20 -14.51
CA GLU A 47 9.09 -14.25 -14.15
C GLU A 47 8.91 -14.91 -12.78
N ALA A 48 9.52 -16.07 -12.56
CA ALA A 48 9.46 -16.79 -11.29
C ALA A 48 10.10 -15.99 -10.13
N GLU A 49 11.23 -15.31 -10.39
CA GLU A 49 11.85 -14.42 -9.40
C GLU A 49 10.94 -13.23 -9.05
N ALA A 50 10.30 -12.61 -10.03
CA ALA A 50 9.37 -11.51 -9.83
C ALA A 50 8.14 -11.95 -9.01
N GLU A 51 7.54 -13.09 -9.35
CA GLU A 51 6.44 -13.68 -8.60
C GLU A 51 6.85 -14.01 -7.14
N TYR A 52 8.02 -14.60 -6.94
CA TYR A 52 8.53 -14.91 -5.61
C TYR A 52 8.76 -13.65 -4.77
N GLN A 53 9.32 -12.59 -5.37
CA GLN A 53 9.49 -11.31 -4.70
C GLN A 53 8.15 -10.67 -4.30
N GLN A 54 7.14 -10.77 -5.14
CA GLN A 54 5.78 -10.30 -4.83
C GLN A 54 5.16 -11.07 -3.68
N GLN A 55 5.26 -12.41 -3.69
CA GLN A 55 4.75 -13.26 -2.62
C GLN A 55 5.46 -12.97 -1.29
N LEU A 56 6.78 -12.80 -1.32
CA LEU A 56 7.56 -12.45 -0.13
C LEU A 56 7.11 -11.09 0.43
N LEU A 57 6.93 -10.09 -0.42
CA LEU A 57 6.47 -8.76 0.00
C LEU A 57 5.06 -8.81 0.59
N ALA A 58 4.15 -9.58 -0.01
CA ALA A 58 2.81 -9.79 0.52
C ALA A 58 2.86 -10.44 1.91
N ALA A 59 3.65 -11.50 2.09
CA ALA A 59 3.82 -12.17 3.37
C ALA A 59 4.43 -11.25 4.45
N VAL A 60 5.39 -10.39 4.08
CA VAL A 60 5.96 -9.39 5.00
C VAL A 60 4.92 -8.36 5.43
N ILE A 61 4.09 -7.87 4.50
CA ILE A 61 3.03 -6.91 4.82
C ILE A 61 1.98 -7.55 5.73
N GLU A 62 1.58 -8.79 5.46
CA GLU A 62 0.64 -9.53 6.29
C GLU A 62 1.19 -9.75 7.71
N ALA A 63 2.44 -10.21 7.82
CA ALA A 63 3.11 -10.37 9.11
C ALA A 63 3.23 -9.04 9.88
N GLN A 64 3.54 -7.95 9.18
CA GLN A 64 3.60 -6.61 9.77
C GLN A 64 2.21 -6.13 10.24
N GLU A 65 1.14 -6.45 9.50
CA GLU A 65 -0.21 -6.08 9.90
C GLU A 65 -0.66 -6.86 11.14
N HIS A 66 -0.38 -8.17 11.21
CA HIS A 66 -0.63 -8.97 12.41
C HIS A 66 0.14 -8.46 13.63
N GLU A 67 1.40 -8.05 13.46
CA GLU A 67 2.19 -7.50 14.56
C GLU A 67 1.66 -6.14 15.00
N ARG A 68 1.24 -5.27 14.06
CA ARG A 68 0.58 -3.99 14.38
C ARG A 68 -0.72 -4.21 15.16
N GLU A 69 -1.53 -5.17 14.75
CA GLU A 69 -2.76 -5.53 15.45
C GLU A 69 -2.47 -6.03 16.87
N ARG A 70 -1.45 -6.89 17.03
CA ARG A 70 -1.04 -7.39 18.34
C ARG A 70 -0.56 -6.26 19.25
N ILE A 71 0.38 -5.42 18.77
CA ILE A 71 0.91 -4.29 19.54
C ILE A 71 -0.21 -3.28 19.87
N GLY A 72 -1.08 -2.98 18.93
CA GLY A 72 -2.20 -2.05 19.15
C GLY A 72 -3.14 -2.53 20.24
N ARG A 73 -3.48 -3.85 20.27
CA ARG A 73 -4.27 -4.45 21.35
C ARG A 73 -3.52 -4.45 22.69
N ASP A 74 -2.25 -4.84 22.69
CA ASP A 74 -1.43 -4.86 23.92
C ASP A 74 -1.29 -3.46 24.54
N LEU A 75 -1.17 -2.41 23.70
CA LEU A 75 -1.14 -1.03 24.16
C LEU A 75 -2.50 -0.59 24.72
N HIS A 76 -3.60 -0.93 24.02
CA HIS A 76 -4.93 -0.53 24.45
C HIS A 76 -5.33 -1.20 25.77
N ASP A 77 -5.17 -2.51 25.85
CA ASP A 77 -5.66 -3.34 26.97
C ASP A 77 -4.71 -3.30 28.17
N GLY A 78 -3.42 -3.20 27.94
CA GLY A 78 -2.41 -3.17 29.00
C GLY A 78 -2.13 -1.76 29.50
N ILE A 79 -1.45 -0.95 28.68
CA ILE A 79 -0.96 0.36 29.10
C ILE A 79 -2.11 1.37 29.20
N GLY A 80 -3.03 1.37 28.26
CA GLY A 80 -4.18 2.29 28.27
C GLY A 80 -5.08 2.10 29.49
N ALA A 81 -5.40 0.85 29.85
CA ALA A 81 -6.21 0.55 31.03
C ALA A 81 -5.48 0.91 32.33
N THR A 82 -4.16 0.62 32.42
CA THR A 82 -3.36 0.97 33.60
C THR A 82 -3.29 2.48 33.81
N LEU A 83 -3.01 3.26 32.75
CA LEU A 83 -2.97 4.72 32.82
C LEU A 83 -4.33 5.33 33.18
N ALA A 84 -5.43 4.81 32.59
CA ALA A 84 -6.77 5.28 32.92
C ALA A 84 -7.11 4.99 34.40
N THR A 85 -6.75 3.82 34.93
CA THR A 85 -6.94 3.47 36.33
C THR A 85 -6.11 4.35 37.26
N THR A 86 -4.84 4.59 36.91
CA THR A 86 -3.93 5.46 37.69
C THR A 86 -4.48 6.90 37.73
N ARG A 87 -4.95 7.43 36.61
CA ARG A 87 -5.58 8.75 36.53
C ARG A 87 -6.81 8.86 37.46
N LEU A 88 -7.64 7.81 37.47
CA LEU A 88 -8.84 7.75 38.30
C LEU A 88 -8.47 7.72 39.81
N LEU A 89 -7.42 6.97 40.18
CA LEU A 89 -6.92 6.93 41.55
C LEU A 89 -6.30 8.26 41.99
N MET A 90 -5.56 8.93 41.09
CA MET A 90 -5.01 10.27 41.37
C MET A 90 -6.11 11.29 41.56
N GLY A 91 -7.17 11.30 40.75
CA GLY A 91 -8.33 12.19 40.94
C GLY A 91 -9.05 11.97 42.27
N ARG A 92 -9.11 10.70 42.74
CA ARG A 92 -9.67 10.41 44.09
C ARG A 92 -8.77 10.92 45.22
N LEU A 93 -7.44 10.80 45.05
CA LEU A 93 -6.48 11.33 46.04
C LEU A 93 -6.57 12.85 46.12
N GLU A 94 -6.63 13.54 44.97
CA GLU A 94 -6.82 14.99 44.91
C GLU A 94 -8.09 15.44 45.64
N THR A 95 -9.23 14.77 45.37
CA THR A 95 -10.51 15.08 46.02
C THR A 95 -10.45 14.87 47.54
N ASN A 96 -9.76 13.84 48.03
CA ASN A 96 -9.62 13.55 49.44
C ASN A 96 -8.64 14.50 50.14
N SER A 97 -7.64 15.02 49.45
CA SER A 97 -6.61 15.90 49.99
C SER A 97 -7.02 17.37 50.00
N GLN A 98 -8.02 17.78 49.20
CA GLN A 98 -8.48 19.18 49.13
C GLN A 98 -8.94 19.78 50.48
N ALA A 99 -9.23 18.94 51.45
CA ALA A 99 -9.60 19.41 52.82
C ALA A 99 -8.39 19.82 53.68
N THR A 100 -7.15 19.43 53.31
CA THR A 100 -5.93 19.61 54.14
C THR A 100 -4.68 19.99 53.33
N ALA A 101 -4.75 20.06 52.01
CA ALA A 101 -3.57 20.29 51.14
C ALA A 101 -3.24 21.79 51.06
N ASP A 102 -1.94 22.11 51.14
CA ASP A 102 -1.41 23.42 50.80
C ASP A 102 -1.56 23.69 49.31
N ALA A 103 -1.60 24.99 48.90
CA ALA A 103 -1.78 25.40 47.51
C ALA A 103 -0.73 24.78 46.55
N GLU A 104 0.45 24.47 47.04
CA GLU A 104 1.55 23.86 46.30
C GLU A 104 1.29 22.37 45.98
N GLU A 105 0.75 21.61 46.94
CA GLU A 105 0.33 20.22 46.74
C GLU A 105 -0.82 20.10 45.75
N SER A 106 -1.82 20.99 45.82
CA SER A 106 -2.94 21.06 44.90
C SER A 106 -2.45 21.34 43.45
N GLY A 107 -1.45 22.20 43.27
CA GLY A 107 -0.82 22.47 42.00
C GLY A 107 -0.09 21.26 41.41
N LEU A 108 0.60 20.45 42.23
CA LEU A 108 1.28 19.22 41.81
C LEU A 108 0.28 18.15 41.37
N PHE A 109 -0.84 17.95 42.10
CA PHE A 109 -1.90 17.03 41.68
C PHE A 109 -2.51 17.38 40.33
N GLY A 110 -2.78 18.70 40.11
CA GLY A 110 -3.26 19.18 38.81
C GLY A 110 -2.30 18.87 37.68
N MET A 111 -1.00 19.13 37.86
CA MET A 111 0.04 18.84 36.87
C MET A 111 0.14 17.34 36.57
N VAL A 112 0.12 16.47 37.57
CA VAL A 112 0.17 15.01 37.38
C VAL A 112 -1.07 14.54 36.65
N ASN A 113 -2.26 15.04 36.97
CA ASN A 113 -3.50 14.66 36.28
C ASN A 113 -3.49 15.09 34.79
N GLU A 114 -2.94 16.27 34.49
CA GLU A 114 -2.75 16.73 33.09
C GLU A 114 -1.75 15.84 32.32
N LEU A 115 -0.59 15.55 32.91
CA LEU A 115 0.40 14.65 32.31
C LEU A 115 -0.18 13.24 32.07
N MET A 116 -0.94 12.72 33.02
CA MET A 116 -1.63 11.43 32.86
C MET A 116 -2.68 11.49 31.76
N GLY A 117 -3.41 12.62 31.66
CA GLY A 117 -4.36 12.87 30.58
C GLY A 117 -3.69 12.80 29.21
N THR A 118 -2.56 13.48 29.06
CA THR A 118 -1.75 13.48 27.84
C THR A 118 -1.24 12.07 27.52
N ALA A 119 -0.69 11.35 28.51
CA ALA A 119 -0.20 10.00 28.31
C ALA A 119 -1.30 9.02 27.88
N VAL A 120 -2.51 9.11 28.46
CA VAL A 120 -3.67 8.31 28.03
C VAL A 120 -4.06 8.62 26.59
N HIS A 121 -4.06 9.90 26.21
CA HIS A 121 -4.36 10.34 24.85
C HIS A 121 -3.33 9.80 23.87
N ASP A 122 -2.04 9.94 24.15
CA ASP A 122 -0.94 9.47 23.30
C ASP A 122 -0.99 7.96 23.08
N VAL A 123 -1.18 7.18 24.17
CA VAL A 123 -1.30 5.72 24.08
C VAL A 123 -2.50 5.30 23.22
N ARG A 124 -3.65 5.99 23.38
CA ARG A 124 -4.83 5.74 22.54
C ARG A 124 -4.55 6.08 21.07
N SER A 125 -3.95 7.23 20.80
CA SER A 125 -3.60 7.65 19.44
C SER A 125 -2.66 6.64 18.77
N ILE A 126 -1.61 6.21 19.48
CA ILE A 126 -0.67 5.19 18.98
C ILE A 126 -1.39 3.86 18.74
N SER A 127 -2.19 3.38 19.69
CA SER A 127 -2.96 2.15 19.56
C SER A 127 -3.90 2.18 18.34
N HIS A 128 -4.64 3.28 18.15
CA HIS A 128 -5.53 3.47 17.01
C HIS A 128 -4.77 3.56 15.67
N SER A 129 -3.58 4.15 15.66
CA SER A 129 -2.76 4.20 14.44
C SER A 129 -2.20 2.81 14.06
N LEU A 130 -1.90 1.98 15.05
CA LEU A 130 -1.42 0.61 14.85
C LEU A 130 -2.55 -0.34 14.46
N PHE A 131 -3.68 -0.28 15.15
CA PHE A 131 -4.85 -1.11 14.87
C PHE A 131 -6.14 -0.31 15.00
N PRO A 132 -6.91 -0.13 13.91
CA PRO A 132 -8.15 0.63 13.97
C PRO A 132 -9.25 -0.21 14.66
N ALA A 133 -9.31 -0.15 16.00
CA ALA A 133 -10.35 -0.84 16.77
C ALA A 133 -11.77 -0.42 16.35
N VAL A 134 -11.92 0.78 15.81
CA VAL A 134 -13.16 1.30 15.22
C VAL A 134 -13.59 0.44 14.02
N LEU A 135 -12.63 0.02 13.19
CA LEU A 135 -12.91 -0.82 12.02
C LEU A 135 -13.56 -2.16 12.41
N SER A 136 -12.99 -2.85 13.40
CA SER A 136 -13.51 -4.15 13.82
C SER A 136 -14.87 -4.08 14.52
N ARG A 137 -15.22 -2.93 15.12
CA ARG A 137 -16.47 -2.73 15.85
C ARG A 137 -17.59 -2.10 15.03
N TYR A 138 -17.23 -1.14 14.17
CA TYR A 138 -18.18 -0.25 13.49
C TYR A 138 -18.05 -0.26 11.97
N GLY A 139 -17.08 -1.00 11.44
CA GLY A 139 -16.84 -1.14 9.99
C GLY A 139 -16.04 0.00 9.37
N LEU A 140 -15.85 -0.11 8.04
CA LEU A 140 -14.95 0.76 7.27
C LEU A 140 -15.40 2.23 7.26
N ALA A 141 -16.70 2.50 7.13
CA ALA A 141 -17.23 3.85 7.06
C ALA A 141 -16.86 4.69 8.30
N GLU A 142 -17.14 4.16 9.50
CA GLU A 142 -16.82 4.81 10.77
C GLU A 142 -15.30 4.90 11.00
N ALA A 143 -14.55 3.89 10.56
CA ALA A 143 -13.10 3.93 10.67
C ALA A 143 -12.48 5.02 9.79
N LEU A 144 -13.00 5.23 8.58
CA LEU A 144 -12.57 6.31 7.69
C LEU A 144 -12.98 7.68 8.24
N GLN A 145 -14.19 7.81 8.81
CA GLN A 145 -14.60 9.05 9.45
C GLN A 145 -13.65 9.43 10.58
N HIS A 146 -13.35 8.49 11.46
CA HIS A 146 -12.38 8.71 12.54
C HIS A 146 -10.97 9.08 12.02
N LEU A 147 -10.52 8.46 10.93
CA LEU A 147 -9.23 8.77 10.30
C LEU A 147 -9.20 10.21 9.78
N VAL A 148 -10.29 10.66 9.16
CA VAL A 148 -10.46 12.03 8.66
C VAL A 148 -10.50 13.02 9.82
N ASP A 149 -11.26 12.76 10.87
CA ASP A 149 -11.36 13.62 12.05
C ASP A 149 -9.98 13.85 12.69
N VAL A 150 -9.21 12.78 12.91
CA VAL A 150 -7.83 12.86 13.43
C VAL A 150 -6.90 13.62 12.46
N SER A 151 -7.08 13.48 11.16
CA SER A 151 -6.28 14.20 10.17
C SER A 151 -6.58 15.71 10.22
N ASN A 152 -7.83 16.10 10.39
CA ASN A 152 -8.27 17.48 10.52
C ASN A 152 -7.79 18.15 11.81
N GLU A 153 -7.61 17.40 12.91
CA GLU A 153 -7.02 17.93 14.16
C GLU A 153 -5.61 18.50 13.95
N THR A 154 -4.87 18.02 12.94
CA THR A 154 -3.54 18.57 12.62
C THR A 154 -3.60 19.96 12.02
N GLY A 155 -4.74 20.37 11.45
CA GLY A 155 -4.95 21.68 10.81
C GLY A 155 -4.10 21.93 9.55
N ALA A 156 -3.45 20.88 9.03
CA ALA A 156 -2.55 21.01 7.88
C ALA A 156 -3.31 21.01 6.53
N LEU A 157 -4.44 20.30 6.46
CA LEU A 157 -5.31 20.15 5.31
C LEU A 157 -6.76 20.04 5.79
N ASP A 158 -7.70 20.54 4.97
CA ASP A 158 -9.13 20.29 5.17
C ASP A 158 -9.50 19.00 4.47
N VAL A 159 -9.81 17.95 5.24
CA VAL A 159 -10.13 16.62 4.71
C VAL A 159 -11.62 16.39 4.79
N GLU A 160 -12.28 16.20 3.65
CA GLU A 160 -13.70 15.87 3.55
C GLU A 160 -13.92 14.40 3.20
N LEU A 161 -14.94 13.78 3.80
CA LEU A 161 -15.30 12.37 3.53
C LEU A 161 -16.75 12.27 3.07
N GLU A 162 -16.95 11.60 1.94
CA GLU A 162 -18.27 11.16 1.46
C GLU A 162 -18.33 9.64 1.43
N VAL A 163 -19.36 9.03 2.08
CA VAL A 163 -19.53 7.58 2.15
C VAL A 163 -20.90 7.16 1.64
N ASP A 164 -20.90 6.28 0.65
CA ASP A 164 -22.08 5.55 0.15
C ASP A 164 -21.70 4.06 0.02
N TYR A 165 -21.71 3.35 1.17
CA TYR A 165 -21.19 1.99 1.33
C TYR A 165 -22.21 1.09 2.04
N PRO A 166 -23.29 0.63 1.33
CA PRO A 166 -24.39 -0.10 1.94
C PRO A 166 -24.08 -1.58 2.23
N GLN A 167 -23.09 -2.19 1.58
CA GLN A 167 -22.75 -3.60 1.73
C GLN A 167 -21.33 -3.79 2.23
N PRO A 168 -21.13 -4.09 3.53
CA PRO A 168 -19.81 -4.31 4.11
C PRO A 168 -19.04 -5.45 3.42
N LEU A 169 -17.73 -5.28 3.30
CA LEU A 169 -16.79 -6.30 2.83
C LEU A 169 -16.30 -7.16 4.01
N PRO A 170 -15.68 -8.33 3.74
CA PRO A 170 -14.94 -9.06 4.75
C PRO A 170 -13.88 -8.17 5.43
N LEU A 171 -13.72 -8.31 6.75
CA LEU A 171 -12.85 -7.46 7.58
C LEU A 171 -11.42 -7.30 7.00
N ALA A 172 -10.84 -8.37 6.45
CA ALA A 172 -9.51 -8.31 5.86
C ALA A 172 -9.45 -7.37 4.64
N GLN A 173 -10.53 -7.30 3.84
CA GLN A 173 -10.62 -6.39 2.69
C GLN A 173 -10.87 -4.96 3.14
N GLU A 174 -11.73 -4.75 4.14
CA GLU A 174 -11.95 -3.43 4.75
C GLU A 174 -10.65 -2.89 5.37
N LEU A 175 -9.89 -3.73 6.06
CA LEU A 175 -8.59 -3.34 6.64
C LEU A 175 -7.59 -2.93 5.54
N ALA A 176 -7.54 -3.67 4.43
CA ALA A 176 -6.67 -3.30 3.33
C ALA A 176 -7.07 -1.95 2.70
N LEU A 177 -8.37 -1.68 2.50
CA LEU A 177 -8.87 -0.39 2.03
C LEU A 177 -8.59 0.75 3.01
N TYR A 178 -8.82 0.51 4.31
CA TYR A 178 -8.47 1.46 5.35
C TYR A 178 -6.99 1.84 5.31
N ARG A 179 -6.08 0.86 5.18
CA ARG A 179 -4.63 1.10 5.10
C ARG A 179 -4.23 1.83 3.82
N ILE A 180 -4.89 1.54 2.69
CA ILE A 180 -4.68 2.29 1.45
C ILE A 180 -5.08 3.76 1.67
N CYS A 181 -6.26 4.02 2.22
CA CYS A 181 -6.74 5.37 2.49
C CYS A 181 -5.81 6.12 3.46
N GLN A 182 -5.40 5.47 4.56
CA GLN A 182 -4.46 6.01 5.55
C GLN A 182 -3.14 6.44 4.90
N GLU A 183 -2.56 5.60 4.03
CA GLU A 183 -1.32 5.90 3.33
C GLU A 183 -1.49 7.04 2.31
N LEU A 184 -2.64 7.08 1.60
CA LEU A 184 -2.94 8.16 0.65
C LEU A 184 -3.11 9.51 1.36
N ILE A 185 -3.84 9.56 2.47
CA ILE A 185 -3.98 10.78 3.30
C ILE A 185 -2.61 11.22 3.84
N HIS A 186 -1.81 10.27 4.37
CA HIS A 186 -0.46 10.57 4.84
C HIS A 186 0.43 11.13 3.73
N ASN A 187 0.33 10.57 2.51
CA ASN A 187 1.09 11.04 1.36
C ASN A 187 0.65 12.44 0.94
N ALA A 188 -0.63 12.77 0.96
CA ALA A 188 -1.13 14.10 0.69
C ALA A 188 -0.60 15.11 1.72
N LEU A 189 -0.73 14.82 3.02
CA LEU A 189 -0.22 15.66 4.11
C LEU A 189 1.28 15.94 4.00
N LYS A 190 2.06 14.96 3.51
CA LYS A 190 3.51 15.05 3.44
C LYS A 190 4.03 15.62 2.13
N HIS A 191 3.35 15.38 1.01
CA HIS A 191 3.90 15.60 -0.32
C HIS A 191 3.08 16.53 -1.19
N ALA A 192 1.79 16.75 -0.94
CA ALA A 192 0.92 17.63 -1.71
C ALA A 192 1.18 19.10 -1.37
N LYS A 193 2.33 19.62 -1.84
CA LYS A 193 2.72 21.01 -1.57
C LYS A 193 1.67 21.99 -2.11
N GLY A 194 1.23 22.91 -1.25
CA GLY A 194 0.24 23.92 -1.59
C GLY A 194 -1.19 23.41 -1.59
N ALA A 195 -1.42 22.13 -1.24
CA ALA A 195 -2.77 21.62 -1.04
C ALA A 195 -3.43 22.31 0.14
N THR A 196 -4.73 22.59 -0.03
CA THR A 196 -5.60 23.15 1.00
C THR A 196 -6.74 22.19 1.34
N ARG A 197 -7.09 21.30 0.40
CA ARG A 197 -8.21 20.37 0.52
C ARG A 197 -7.82 18.97 0.07
N LEU A 198 -8.40 17.97 0.73
CA LEU A 198 -8.31 16.55 0.38
C LEU A 198 -9.69 15.92 0.44
N ASP A 199 -10.18 15.43 -0.70
CA ASP A 199 -11.46 14.76 -0.81
C ASP A 199 -11.28 13.24 -0.75
N VAL A 200 -12.01 12.59 0.15
CA VAL A 200 -12.08 11.14 0.28
C VAL A 200 -13.50 10.69 -0.03
N LEU A 201 -13.65 9.83 -1.04
CA LEU A 201 -14.93 9.29 -1.45
C LEU A 201 -14.90 7.77 -1.40
N LEU A 202 -15.80 7.16 -0.62
CA LEU A 202 -16.05 5.72 -0.64
C LEU A 202 -17.45 5.47 -1.19
N ARG A 203 -17.56 4.93 -2.41
CA ARG A 203 -18.85 4.71 -3.06
C ARG A 203 -18.98 3.34 -3.66
N GLN A 204 -20.11 2.68 -3.38
CA GLN A 204 -20.47 1.40 -3.98
C GLN A 204 -21.55 1.58 -5.05
N ARG A 205 -21.28 1.05 -6.24
CA ARG A 205 -22.22 1.03 -7.36
C ARG A 205 -22.32 -0.40 -7.91
N GLY A 206 -23.42 -1.07 -7.56
CA GLY A 206 -23.59 -2.49 -7.89
C GLY A 206 -22.44 -3.35 -7.33
N PRO A 207 -21.76 -4.16 -8.16
CA PRO A 207 -20.69 -5.04 -7.71
C PRO A 207 -19.31 -4.34 -7.61
N VAL A 208 -19.26 -3.01 -7.69
CA VAL A 208 -17.99 -2.26 -7.65
C VAL A 208 -17.99 -1.29 -6.50
N LEU A 209 -17.01 -1.44 -5.62
CA LEU A 209 -16.68 -0.48 -4.58
C LEU A 209 -15.49 0.38 -5.05
N THR A 210 -15.64 1.68 -4.98
CA THR A 210 -14.64 2.65 -5.41
C THR A 210 -14.23 3.51 -4.22
N LEU A 211 -12.92 3.54 -3.94
CA LEU A 211 -12.28 4.50 -3.05
C LEU A 211 -11.54 5.53 -3.90
N VAL A 212 -11.85 6.80 -3.72
CA VAL A 212 -11.14 7.93 -4.36
C VAL A 212 -10.53 8.79 -3.27
N VAL A 213 -9.29 9.19 -3.49
CA VAL A 213 -8.60 10.20 -2.66
C VAL A 213 -7.98 11.21 -3.61
N GLU A 214 -8.35 12.48 -3.44
CA GLU A 214 -8.00 13.58 -4.36
C GLU A 214 -7.55 14.80 -3.58
N ASP A 215 -6.33 15.29 -3.85
CA ASP A 215 -5.81 16.54 -3.32
C ASP A 215 -5.74 17.64 -4.39
N ASP A 216 -5.77 18.89 -3.96
CA ASP A 216 -5.65 20.09 -4.80
C ASP A 216 -4.20 20.65 -4.86
N GLY A 217 -3.20 19.81 -4.56
CA GLY A 217 -1.80 20.22 -4.46
C GLY A 217 -1.06 20.36 -5.78
N CYS A 218 0.28 20.29 -5.68
CA CYS A 218 1.16 20.49 -6.84
C CYS A 218 1.12 19.37 -7.89
N GLY A 219 0.46 18.25 -7.61
CA GLY A 219 0.47 17.06 -8.45
C GLY A 219 1.82 16.36 -8.54
N LEU A 220 1.88 15.32 -9.36
CA LEU A 220 3.10 14.57 -9.63
C LEU A 220 3.93 15.27 -10.72
N PRO A 221 5.28 15.21 -10.65
CA PRO A 221 6.12 15.68 -11.75
C PRO A 221 5.82 14.85 -13.01
N PRO A 222 5.91 15.48 -14.21
CA PRO A 222 5.66 14.78 -15.46
C PRO A 222 6.51 13.51 -15.56
N ALA A 223 5.88 12.38 -15.89
CA ALA A 223 6.54 11.09 -15.99
C ALA A 223 7.64 11.14 -17.06
N GLN A 224 8.88 10.99 -16.65
CA GLN A 224 10.02 10.79 -17.57
C GLN A 224 10.04 9.29 -17.95
N GLY A 225 9.16 8.87 -18.90
CA GLY A 225 9.11 7.50 -19.40
C GLY A 225 7.93 7.27 -20.34
N PRO A 226 7.90 6.14 -21.09
CA PRO A 226 6.79 5.83 -21.96
C PRO A 226 5.48 5.76 -21.17
N ALA A 227 4.44 6.40 -21.72
CA ALA A 227 3.15 6.65 -21.11
C ALA A 227 2.58 5.41 -20.37
N GLY A 228 2.28 5.58 -19.08
CA GLY A 228 1.46 4.65 -18.30
C GLY A 228 2.11 3.97 -17.09
N GLN A 229 3.42 4.12 -16.86
CA GLN A 229 4.06 3.65 -15.63
C GLN A 229 4.49 4.85 -14.79
N ALA A 230 3.60 5.34 -13.93
CA ALA A 230 4.01 6.19 -12.83
C ALA A 230 5.07 5.41 -12.03
N LEU A 231 6.27 5.97 -11.94
CA LEU A 231 7.35 5.39 -11.15
C LEU A 231 6.92 5.37 -9.69
N ILE A 232 6.40 4.21 -9.26
CA ILE A 232 6.12 3.90 -7.85
C ILE A 232 7.48 3.90 -7.12
N LYS A 233 7.94 5.10 -6.70
CA LYS A 233 9.16 5.28 -5.90
C LYS A 233 8.76 5.65 -4.48
N GLY A 234 8.87 4.68 -3.58
CA GLY A 234 8.65 4.87 -2.15
C GLY A 234 8.12 3.59 -1.49
N ALA A 235 8.44 3.38 -0.22
CA ALA A 235 7.94 2.23 0.53
C ALA A 235 6.41 2.27 0.67
N GLY A 236 5.82 3.46 0.87
CA GLY A 236 4.38 3.65 1.00
C GLY A 236 3.60 3.25 -0.26
N LEU A 237 4.04 3.72 -1.43
CA LEU A 237 3.39 3.38 -2.71
C LEU A 237 3.49 1.88 -3.02
N ARG A 238 4.63 1.23 -2.70
CA ARG A 238 4.76 -0.23 -2.82
C ARG A 238 3.77 -0.96 -1.89
N SER A 239 3.57 -0.45 -0.69
CA SER A 239 2.61 -0.98 0.27
C SER A 239 1.16 -0.87 -0.25
N ILE A 240 0.80 0.24 -0.92
CA ILE A 240 -0.49 0.40 -1.59
C ILE A 240 -0.62 -0.64 -2.71
N ASP A 241 0.38 -0.78 -3.58
CA ASP A 241 0.34 -1.68 -4.73
C ASP A 241 0.12 -3.14 -4.31
N VAL A 242 0.83 -3.61 -3.29
CA VAL A 242 0.63 -4.96 -2.75
C VAL A 242 -0.78 -5.16 -2.19
N ARG A 243 -1.33 -4.18 -1.45
CA ARG A 243 -2.70 -4.27 -0.93
C ARG A 243 -3.75 -4.25 -2.05
N VAL A 244 -3.53 -3.47 -3.09
CA VAL A 244 -4.38 -3.45 -4.30
C VAL A 244 -4.37 -4.83 -4.96
N GLN A 245 -3.22 -5.49 -5.07
CA GLN A 245 -3.12 -6.85 -5.60
C GLN A 245 -3.81 -7.87 -4.70
N MET A 246 -3.63 -7.81 -3.37
CA MET A 246 -4.32 -8.68 -2.41
C MET A 246 -5.85 -8.55 -2.50
N LEU A 247 -6.35 -7.34 -2.79
CA LEU A 247 -7.77 -7.08 -3.00
C LEU A 247 -8.27 -7.48 -4.40
N HIS A 248 -7.38 -7.92 -5.31
CA HIS A 248 -7.67 -8.05 -6.74
C HIS A 248 -8.30 -6.79 -7.34
N ALA A 249 -7.91 -5.63 -6.80
CA ALA A 249 -8.42 -4.32 -7.16
C ALA A 249 -7.66 -3.72 -8.35
N ARG A 250 -8.24 -2.65 -8.91
CA ARG A 250 -7.58 -1.81 -9.91
C ARG A 250 -7.22 -0.48 -9.30
N LEU A 251 -5.97 -0.07 -9.49
CA LEU A 251 -5.46 1.25 -9.09
C LEU A 251 -5.29 2.12 -10.33
N ARG A 252 -5.80 3.34 -10.26
CA ARG A 252 -5.56 4.40 -11.25
C ARG A 252 -5.11 5.65 -10.53
N GLN A 253 -4.14 6.35 -11.11
CA GLN A 253 -3.67 7.65 -10.63
C GLN A 253 -3.73 8.63 -11.80
N GLU A 254 -4.36 9.78 -11.54
CA GLU A 254 -4.51 10.88 -12.47
C GLU A 254 -3.91 12.12 -11.83
N SER A 255 -2.96 12.76 -12.49
CA SER A 255 -2.29 13.95 -11.96
C SER A 255 -1.82 14.84 -13.10
N GLU A 256 -2.11 16.13 -12.98
CA GLU A 256 -1.55 17.17 -13.82
C GLU A 256 -0.75 18.14 -12.96
N PRO A 257 0.37 18.68 -13.45
CA PRO A 257 1.16 19.65 -12.69
C PRO A 257 0.31 20.85 -12.26
N GLY A 258 0.25 21.07 -10.93
CA GLY A 258 -0.55 22.16 -10.34
C GLY A 258 -2.05 21.90 -10.20
N GLN A 259 -2.51 20.68 -10.49
CA GLN A 259 -3.95 20.32 -10.34
C GLN A 259 -4.17 19.18 -9.33
N GLY A 260 -3.12 18.83 -8.56
CA GLY A 260 -3.22 17.80 -7.54
C GLY A 260 -3.02 16.38 -8.06
N LEU A 261 -3.35 15.43 -7.20
CA LEU A 261 -3.29 14.00 -7.48
C LEU A 261 -4.62 13.36 -7.10
N ARG A 262 -5.24 12.67 -8.06
CA ARG A 262 -6.41 11.83 -7.86
C ARG A 262 -6.01 10.37 -7.93
N THR A 263 -6.24 9.63 -6.85
CA THR A 263 -6.01 8.19 -6.77
C THR A 263 -7.34 7.47 -6.62
N LEU A 264 -7.57 6.48 -7.48
CA LEU A 264 -8.80 5.70 -7.56
C LEU A 264 -8.49 4.22 -7.40
N VAL A 265 -9.16 3.57 -6.45
CA VAL A 265 -9.07 2.12 -6.20
C VAL A 265 -10.43 1.48 -6.38
N GLU A 266 -10.55 0.54 -7.33
CA GLU A 266 -11.79 -0.18 -7.63
C GLU A 266 -11.68 -1.64 -7.19
N VAL A 267 -12.58 -2.07 -6.32
CA VAL A 267 -12.69 -3.44 -5.80
C VAL A 267 -13.96 -4.10 -6.33
N GLN A 268 -13.85 -5.32 -6.84
CA GLN A 268 -15.03 -6.11 -7.18
C GLN A 268 -15.62 -6.70 -5.90
N THR A 269 -16.86 -6.36 -5.60
CA THR A 269 -17.60 -6.99 -4.48
C THR A 269 -18.30 -8.25 -4.97
N PRO A 270 -18.34 -9.32 -4.19
CA PRO A 270 -19.14 -10.48 -4.57
C PRO A 270 -20.59 -10.02 -4.78
N ALA A 271 -21.20 -10.49 -5.88
CA ALA A 271 -22.62 -10.28 -6.10
C ALA A 271 -23.37 -10.91 -4.92
N GLY A 272 -24.13 -10.10 -4.17
CA GLY A 272 -24.94 -10.51 -3.07
C GLY A 272 -26.10 -11.41 -3.53
#